data_3324eba93fbc7adc80e670549eedd538
#
_entry.id   3324eba93fbc7adc80e670549eedd538
#
_cell.length_a   1.000
_cell.length_b   1.000
_cell.length_c   1.000
_cell.angle_alpha   90.00
_cell.angle_beta   90.00
_cell.angle_gamma   90.00
#
_symmetry.space_group_name_H-M   'P 1'
#
loop_
_entity.id
_entity.type
_entity.pdbx_description
1 polymer ?
#
loop_
_entity_poly.entity_id
_entity_poly.type
_entity_poly.pdbx_seq_one_letter_code
_entity_poly.pdbx_strand_id
1 'polypeptide(L)'
;MNLRCLPLALALFAAPLTAAAQPRSRAPLSARDRVYVVRPGDTIRRIAAVLEVPVRDFAALNSLRAPFLLTVGRRLRVPEGVSQEVLRTLPTREEVASDDDGGAHRPGRVNLVRARDSVELSTNFTATGPSLRARVERMLQARTGAVHMIHPRLVRVFPTLSDRFGGRRIMVLSGYRPHRGGRDEPRNRHALGYAVDLRVEGVALRAVWEYCRTLPNLGCGLSTRGNFVHIDVRTEPASWTIGGRDEPTPAEDDLREVSEEARPE
;
A
#
# COMPACT_ATOMS: atom_id res chain seq x y z
N MET A 1 79.74 -30.54 -26.06
CA MET A 1 78.63 -30.75 -25.14
C MET A 1 77.89 -29.48 -25.07
N ASN A 2 76.77 -29.34 -25.82
CA ASN A 2 76.01 -28.13 -26.02
C ASN A 2 74.80 -28.08 -25.10
N LEU A 3 74.81 -27.21 -24.10
CA LEU A 3 73.65 -26.94 -23.26
C LEU A 3 72.81 -25.85 -23.96
N ARG A 4 71.62 -26.25 -24.39
CA ARG A 4 70.58 -25.26 -24.94
C ARG A 4 69.79 -24.75 -23.81
N CYS A 5 69.81 -23.40 -23.55
CA CYS A 5 68.93 -22.70 -22.72
C CYS A 5 67.58 -22.52 -23.44
N LEU A 6 66.48 -22.92 -22.85
CA LEU A 6 65.11 -22.53 -23.23
C LEU A 6 64.72 -21.19 -22.56
N PRO A 7 64.10 -20.29 -23.25
CA PRO A 7 63.51 -19.10 -22.62
C PRO A 7 62.14 -19.45 -22.02
N LEU A 8 61.95 -19.04 -20.78
CA LEU A 8 60.69 -19.08 -20.04
C LEU A 8 59.77 -17.94 -20.50
N ALA A 9 58.69 -18.27 -21.20
CA ALA A 9 57.71 -17.27 -21.61
C ALA A 9 56.77 -16.98 -20.44
N LEU A 10 56.85 -15.75 -19.92
CA LEU A 10 55.96 -15.21 -18.88
C LEU A 10 54.66 -14.76 -19.53
N ALA A 11 53.58 -15.51 -19.39
CA ALA A 11 52.24 -15.11 -19.84
C ALA A 11 51.63 -14.15 -18.83
N LEU A 12 51.52 -12.85 -19.21
CA LEU A 12 50.71 -11.87 -18.46
C LEU A 12 49.22 -12.15 -18.67
N PHE A 13 48.56 -12.65 -17.65
CA PHE A 13 47.10 -12.68 -17.60
C PHE A 13 46.59 -11.27 -17.31
N ALA A 14 46.04 -10.61 -18.31
CA ALA A 14 45.28 -9.38 -18.14
C ALA A 14 43.88 -9.74 -17.64
N ALA A 15 43.56 -9.44 -16.38
CA ALA A 15 42.22 -9.55 -15.84
C ALA A 15 41.31 -8.44 -16.44
N PRO A 16 40.08 -8.77 -16.84
CA PRO A 16 39.15 -7.76 -17.31
C PRO A 16 38.73 -6.83 -16.15
N LEU A 17 38.93 -5.53 -16.29
CA LEU A 17 38.34 -4.51 -15.42
C LEU A 17 36.83 -4.59 -15.56
N THR A 18 36.16 -5.09 -14.52
CA THR A 18 34.74 -4.94 -14.36
C THR A 18 34.43 -3.46 -14.14
N ALA A 19 33.88 -2.81 -15.16
CA ALA A 19 33.39 -1.46 -15.07
C ALA A 19 32.26 -1.40 -14.02
N ALA A 20 32.56 -0.81 -12.87
CA ALA A 20 31.57 -0.50 -11.85
C ALA A 20 30.54 0.46 -12.47
N ALA A 21 29.29 0.01 -12.54
CA ALA A 21 28.16 0.81 -13.00
C ALA A 21 28.01 2.02 -12.06
N GLN A 22 28.41 3.18 -12.52
CA GLN A 22 28.19 4.43 -11.78
C GLN A 22 26.69 4.67 -11.60
N PRO A 23 26.24 5.12 -10.43
CA PRO A 23 24.85 5.53 -10.23
C PRO A 23 24.56 6.71 -11.17
N ARG A 24 23.66 6.51 -12.12
CA ARG A 24 23.22 7.55 -13.04
C ARG A 24 22.68 8.73 -12.24
N SER A 25 23.40 9.84 -12.22
CA SER A 25 22.98 11.09 -11.63
C SER A 25 21.65 11.51 -12.24
N ARG A 26 20.70 11.84 -11.38
CA ARG A 26 19.39 12.34 -11.74
C ARG A 26 19.57 13.68 -12.48
N ALA A 27 19.44 13.69 -13.81
CA ALA A 27 19.42 14.93 -14.57
C ALA A 27 18.28 15.83 -14.07
N PRO A 28 18.48 17.15 -13.91
CA PRO A 28 17.42 18.08 -13.54
C PRO A 28 16.32 18.05 -14.59
N LEU A 29 15.04 18.18 -14.14
CA LEU A 29 13.87 18.23 -14.99
C LEU A 29 14.04 19.39 -16.00
N SER A 30 14.11 19.10 -17.29
CA SER A 30 14.05 20.13 -18.31
C SER A 30 12.62 20.69 -18.40
N ALA A 31 12.49 21.94 -18.85
CA ALA A 31 11.18 22.59 -19.05
C ALA A 31 10.25 21.85 -20.05
N ARG A 32 10.73 20.78 -20.67
CA ARG A 32 10.02 19.91 -21.60
C ARG A 32 9.49 18.60 -20.95
N ASP A 33 9.78 18.37 -19.70
CA ASP A 33 9.32 17.16 -18.99
C ASP A 33 7.80 17.21 -18.85
N ARG A 34 7.10 16.44 -19.66
CA ARG A 34 5.65 16.27 -19.56
C ARG A 34 5.34 15.53 -18.29
N VAL A 35 4.39 16.06 -17.54
CA VAL A 35 3.98 15.54 -16.25
C VAL A 35 2.51 15.18 -16.29
N TYR A 36 2.21 13.96 -15.89
CA TYR A 36 0.86 13.51 -15.59
C TYR A 36 0.57 13.65 -14.10
N VAL A 37 -0.58 14.20 -13.74
CA VAL A 37 -1.03 14.30 -12.34
C VAL A 37 -2.04 13.17 -12.08
N VAL A 38 -1.70 12.28 -11.15
CA VAL A 38 -2.53 11.13 -10.78
C VAL A 38 -3.91 11.58 -10.34
N ARG A 39 -4.94 11.02 -10.95
CA ARG A 39 -6.36 11.29 -10.67
C ARG A 39 -6.95 10.17 -9.79
N PRO A 40 -8.11 10.41 -9.14
CA PRO A 40 -8.85 9.34 -8.50
C PRO A 40 -9.17 8.21 -9.50
N GLY A 41 -8.80 6.98 -9.15
CA GLY A 41 -9.01 5.82 -9.99
C GLY A 41 -7.84 5.40 -10.84
N ASP A 42 -6.77 6.19 -10.91
CA ASP A 42 -5.59 5.82 -11.66
C ASP A 42 -4.81 4.67 -10.99
N THR A 43 -4.37 3.75 -11.85
CA THR A 43 -3.39 2.72 -11.49
C THR A 43 -2.19 2.81 -12.41
N ILE A 44 -1.02 2.38 -11.94
CA ILE A 44 0.18 2.38 -12.78
C ILE A 44 0.00 1.54 -14.05
N ARG A 45 -0.69 0.38 -13.95
CA ARG A 45 -0.94 -0.51 -15.09
C ARG A 45 -1.74 0.19 -16.17
N ARG A 46 -2.75 0.95 -15.77
CA ARG A 46 -3.63 1.66 -16.66
C ARG A 46 -2.93 2.83 -17.33
N ILE A 47 -2.22 3.66 -16.57
CA ILE A 47 -1.42 4.75 -17.12
C ILE A 47 -0.39 4.19 -18.10
N ALA A 48 0.34 3.15 -17.74
CA ALA A 48 1.34 2.50 -18.58
C ALA A 48 0.74 1.90 -19.85
N ALA A 49 -0.45 1.30 -19.78
CA ALA A 49 -1.16 0.76 -20.93
C ALA A 49 -1.57 1.87 -21.93
N VAL A 50 -2.10 2.99 -21.44
CA VAL A 50 -2.45 4.14 -22.30
C VAL A 50 -1.22 4.78 -22.94
N LEU A 51 -0.09 4.76 -22.22
CA LEU A 51 1.19 5.27 -22.72
C LEU A 51 1.93 4.26 -23.61
N GLU A 52 1.37 3.04 -23.76
CA GLU A 52 1.97 1.92 -24.52
C GLU A 52 3.39 1.57 -24.06
N VAL A 53 3.64 1.69 -22.73
CA VAL A 53 4.92 1.37 -22.13
C VAL A 53 4.79 0.24 -21.10
N PRO A 54 5.83 -0.61 -20.94
CA PRO A 54 5.83 -1.60 -19.89
C PRO A 54 5.72 -0.95 -18.50
N VAL A 55 4.88 -1.52 -17.63
CA VAL A 55 4.68 -1.03 -16.25
C VAL A 55 5.99 -0.87 -15.50
N ARG A 56 6.92 -1.83 -15.69
CA ARG A 56 8.24 -1.82 -15.06
C ARG A 56 9.05 -0.58 -15.44
N ASP A 57 9.04 -0.22 -16.72
CA ASP A 57 9.83 0.89 -17.26
C ASP A 57 9.22 2.23 -16.83
N PHE A 58 7.90 2.33 -16.86
CA PHE A 58 7.19 3.50 -16.35
C PHE A 58 7.39 3.70 -14.84
N ALA A 59 7.41 2.59 -14.07
CA ALA A 59 7.72 2.62 -12.65
C ALA A 59 9.16 3.09 -12.38
N ALA A 60 10.11 2.58 -13.15
CA ALA A 60 11.53 2.96 -13.04
C ALA A 60 11.73 4.44 -13.36
N LEU A 61 11.11 4.95 -14.43
CA LEU A 61 11.13 6.38 -14.83
C LEU A 61 10.66 7.28 -13.68
N ASN A 62 9.69 6.81 -12.89
CA ASN A 62 9.06 7.57 -11.81
C ASN A 62 9.58 7.20 -10.41
N SER A 63 10.63 6.38 -10.33
CA SER A 63 11.19 5.88 -9.06
C SER A 63 10.13 5.24 -8.16
N LEU A 64 9.16 4.54 -8.76
CA LEU A 64 8.14 3.79 -8.06
C LEU A 64 8.68 2.41 -7.72
N ARG A 65 8.47 2.01 -6.46
CA ARG A 65 8.80 0.65 -6.00
C ARG A 65 7.51 -0.17 -5.89
N ALA A 66 7.62 -1.49 -6.11
CA ALA A 66 6.50 -2.37 -5.84
C ALA A 66 5.98 -2.15 -4.41
N PRO A 67 4.68 -2.14 -4.22
CA PRO A 67 3.58 -2.48 -5.13
C PRO A 67 3.11 -1.34 -6.07
N PHE A 68 3.97 -0.41 -6.45
CA PHE A 68 3.74 0.68 -7.41
C PHE A 68 2.52 1.57 -7.09
N LEU A 69 2.38 1.92 -5.82
CA LEU A 69 1.22 2.69 -5.35
C LEU A 69 1.25 4.12 -5.85
N LEU A 70 0.13 4.55 -6.40
CA LEU A 70 -0.09 5.92 -6.82
C LEU A 70 -0.94 6.65 -5.78
N THR A 71 -0.53 7.87 -5.45
CA THR A 71 -1.32 8.80 -4.63
C THR A 71 -1.95 9.82 -5.54
N VAL A 72 -3.24 10.09 -5.36
CA VAL A 72 -3.94 11.16 -6.08
C VAL A 72 -3.21 12.49 -5.88
N GLY A 73 -3.02 13.22 -6.98
CA GLY A 73 -2.21 14.45 -7.00
C GLY A 73 -0.70 14.24 -7.20
N ARG A 74 -0.20 13.01 -7.15
CA ARG A 74 1.23 12.73 -7.46
C ARG A 74 1.53 13.09 -8.90
N ARG A 75 2.65 13.78 -9.10
CA ARG A 75 3.16 14.11 -10.44
C ARG A 75 4.05 12.98 -10.95
N LEU A 76 3.70 12.42 -12.09
CA LEU A 76 4.46 11.37 -12.76
C LEU A 76 5.09 11.92 -14.04
N ARG A 77 6.37 11.60 -14.26
CA ARG A 77 7.04 11.85 -15.53
C ARG A 77 6.45 10.96 -16.62
N VAL A 78 6.21 11.54 -17.77
CA VAL A 78 5.72 10.83 -18.95
C VAL A 78 6.89 10.60 -19.90
N PRO A 79 7.01 9.42 -20.54
CA PRO A 79 8.03 9.17 -21.55
C PRO A 79 8.02 10.22 -22.67
N GLU A 80 9.19 10.48 -23.26
CA GLU A 80 9.30 11.35 -24.42
C GLU A 80 8.48 10.78 -25.60
N GLY A 81 7.87 11.68 -26.38
CA GLY A 81 7.05 11.27 -27.53
C GLY A 81 5.56 11.12 -27.26
N VAL A 82 5.12 10.99 -26.02
CA VAL A 82 3.69 10.89 -25.69
C VAL A 82 3.02 12.27 -25.84
N SER A 83 1.93 12.34 -26.61
CA SER A 83 1.19 13.60 -26.82
C SER A 83 0.33 13.93 -25.59
N GLN A 84 0.03 15.22 -25.40
CA GLN A 84 -0.94 15.66 -24.36
C GLN A 84 -2.34 15.09 -24.61
N GLU A 85 -2.66 14.83 -25.87
CA GLU A 85 -3.94 14.23 -26.26
C GLU A 85 -4.09 12.81 -25.68
N VAL A 86 -3.05 11.99 -25.80
CA VAL A 86 -3.02 10.64 -25.18
C VAL A 86 -3.21 10.70 -23.67
N LEU A 87 -2.66 11.72 -22.98
CA LEU A 87 -2.87 11.90 -21.56
C LEU A 87 -4.32 12.32 -21.20
N ARG A 88 -5.03 12.96 -22.11
CA ARG A 88 -6.44 13.33 -21.93
C ARG A 88 -7.36 12.14 -22.12
N THR A 89 -6.97 11.16 -22.94
CA THR A 89 -7.71 9.91 -23.15
C THR A 89 -7.63 8.95 -21.97
N LEU A 90 -6.82 9.26 -20.94
CA LEU A 90 -6.86 8.52 -19.69
C LEU A 90 -8.27 8.64 -19.09
N PRO A 91 -9.01 7.54 -19.00
CA PRO A 91 -10.43 7.56 -18.69
C PRO A 91 -10.70 8.20 -17.32
N THR A 92 -11.81 8.91 -17.22
CA THR A 92 -12.29 9.55 -16.00
C THR A 92 -12.79 8.51 -15.00
N ARG A 93 -13.09 8.95 -13.77
CA ARG A 93 -13.54 8.09 -12.65
C ARG A 93 -14.75 7.21 -13.02
N GLU A 94 -15.65 7.66 -13.86
CA GLU A 94 -16.86 6.94 -14.25
C GLU A 94 -16.57 5.80 -15.24
N GLU A 95 -15.62 6.00 -16.16
CA GLU A 95 -15.15 4.95 -17.07
C GLU A 95 -14.27 3.90 -16.38
N VAL A 96 -13.67 4.27 -15.21
CA VAL A 96 -12.78 3.39 -14.43
C VAL A 96 -13.53 2.30 -13.68
N ALA A 97 -14.81 2.46 -13.45
CA ALA A 97 -15.60 1.44 -12.77
C ALA A 97 -15.77 0.16 -13.60
N SER A 98 -15.39 0.19 -14.89
CA SER A 98 -15.59 -0.92 -15.83
C SER A 98 -14.36 -1.76 -16.18
N ASP A 99 -13.12 -1.32 -15.86
CA ASP A 99 -11.91 -1.92 -16.46
C ASP A 99 -10.97 -2.65 -15.46
N ASP A 100 -11.44 -3.01 -14.27
CA ASP A 100 -10.74 -3.98 -13.43
C ASP A 100 -11.20 -5.38 -13.87
N ASP A 101 -10.43 -6.00 -14.78
CA ASP A 101 -10.55 -7.37 -15.32
C ASP A 101 -11.95 -7.87 -15.78
N GLY A 102 -12.79 -6.98 -16.25
CA GLY A 102 -14.04 -7.33 -16.99
C GLY A 102 -15.15 -7.96 -16.15
N GLY A 103 -15.03 -7.99 -14.83
CA GLY A 103 -16.06 -8.49 -13.93
C GLY A 103 -16.67 -7.38 -13.09
N ALA A 104 -18.00 -7.19 -13.16
CA ALA A 104 -18.72 -6.35 -12.22
C ALA A 104 -18.30 -6.68 -10.79
N HIS A 105 -18.01 -5.65 -9.96
CA HIS A 105 -17.69 -5.85 -8.54
C HIS A 105 -18.75 -6.73 -7.89
N ARG A 106 -18.31 -7.82 -7.27
CA ARG A 106 -19.20 -8.72 -6.52
C ARG A 106 -19.20 -8.32 -5.06
N PRO A 107 -20.37 -7.95 -4.49
CA PRO A 107 -20.46 -7.58 -3.08
C PRO A 107 -19.78 -8.62 -2.16
N GLY A 108 -19.04 -8.12 -1.18
CA GLY A 108 -18.27 -8.95 -0.25
C GLY A 108 -16.94 -9.49 -0.80
N ARG A 109 -16.63 -9.32 -2.09
CA ARG A 109 -15.30 -9.67 -2.62
C ARG A 109 -14.29 -8.59 -2.24
N VAL A 110 -13.17 -9.00 -1.67
CA VAL A 110 -12.12 -8.09 -1.18
C VAL A 110 -10.77 -8.46 -1.79
N ASN A 111 -10.04 -7.44 -2.24
CA ASN A 111 -8.69 -7.54 -2.74
C ASN A 111 -7.74 -6.79 -1.79
N LEU A 112 -7.05 -7.51 -0.91
CA LEU A 112 -6.05 -6.94 0.00
C LEU A 112 -4.66 -7.10 -0.58
N VAL A 113 -3.83 -6.08 -0.44
CA VAL A 113 -2.40 -6.12 -0.78
C VAL A 113 -1.60 -5.62 0.40
N ARG A 114 -0.68 -6.42 0.92
CA ARG A 114 0.23 -5.98 1.96
C ARG A 114 1.37 -5.15 1.36
N ALA A 115 1.39 -3.87 1.70
CA ALA A 115 2.22 -2.87 1.01
C ALA A 115 3.74 -3.13 1.09
N ARG A 116 4.23 -3.81 2.14
CA ARG A 116 5.67 -4.02 2.36
C ARG A 116 6.30 -5.05 1.44
N ASP A 117 5.54 -6.09 1.05
CA ASP A 117 6.05 -7.27 0.32
C ASP A 117 5.13 -7.73 -0.83
N SER A 118 4.08 -6.95 -1.11
CA SER A 118 3.13 -7.18 -2.22
C SER A 118 2.37 -8.52 -2.13
N VAL A 119 2.27 -9.11 -0.93
CA VAL A 119 1.43 -10.30 -0.74
C VAL A 119 -0.03 -9.92 -0.96
N GLU A 120 -0.71 -10.69 -1.81
CA GLU A 120 -2.10 -10.45 -2.19
C GLU A 120 -3.04 -11.49 -1.57
N LEU A 121 -4.23 -11.05 -1.18
CA LEU A 121 -5.33 -11.87 -0.73
C LEU A 121 -6.62 -11.41 -1.42
N SER A 122 -7.05 -12.13 -2.45
CA SER A 122 -8.33 -11.92 -3.11
C SER A 122 -9.29 -13.03 -2.70
N THR A 123 -10.40 -12.67 -2.05
CA THR A 123 -11.35 -13.67 -1.55
C THR A 123 -12.71 -13.04 -1.23
N ASN A 124 -13.73 -13.89 -1.04
CA ASN A 124 -15.04 -13.46 -0.59
C ASN A 124 -15.10 -13.43 0.94
N PHE A 125 -15.59 -12.34 1.50
CA PHE A 125 -15.76 -12.09 2.94
C PHE A 125 -17.21 -12.29 3.42
N THR A 126 -18.12 -12.78 2.57
CA THR A 126 -19.52 -13.04 2.98
C THR A 126 -19.63 -14.20 3.98
N ALA A 127 -18.73 -15.18 3.90
CA ALA A 127 -18.64 -16.28 4.85
C ALA A 127 -17.47 -16.05 5.81
N THR A 128 -17.78 -15.59 7.03
CA THR A 128 -16.79 -15.41 8.09
C THR A 128 -16.55 -16.74 8.81
N GLY A 129 -15.53 -17.49 8.39
CA GLY A 129 -15.09 -18.72 9.05
C GLY A 129 -13.67 -18.62 9.59
N PRO A 130 -13.22 -19.59 10.41
CA PRO A 130 -11.85 -19.62 10.97
C PRO A 130 -10.76 -19.52 9.89
N SER A 131 -10.98 -20.13 8.72
CA SER A 131 -10.04 -20.11 7.60
C SER A 131 -9.86 -18.70 7.01
N LEU A 132 -10.94 -17.95 6.80
CA LEU A 132 -10.85 -16.54 6.34
C LEU A 132 -10.13 -15.70 7.38
N ARG A 133 -10.50 -15.83 8.65
CA ARG A 133 -9.88 -15.11 9.76
C ARG A 133 -8.36 -15.32 9.80
N ALA A 134 -7.92 -16.58 9.76
CA ALA A 134 -6.48 -16.90 9.74
C ALA A 134 -5.74 -16.32 8.53
N ARG A 135 -6.39 -16.21 7.37
CA ARG A 135 -5.80 -15.57 6.18
C ARG A 135 -5.65 -14.05 6.37
N VAL A 136 -6.67 -13.40 6.95
CA VAL A 136 -6.62 -11.96 7.26
C VAL A 136 -5.57 -11.68 8.34
N GLU A 137 -5.48 -12.49 9.38
CA GLU A 137 -4.46 -12.38 10.43
C GLU A 137 -3.04 -12.44 9.84
N ARG A 138 -2.78 -13.36 8.92
CA ARG A 138 -1.51 -13.41 8.18
C ARG A 138 -1.29 -12.20 7.28
N MET A 139 -2.36 -11.65 6.69
CA MET A 139 -2.27 -10.41 5.91
C MET A 139 -1.87 -9.22 6.80
N LEU A 140 -2.39 -9.17 8.03
CA LEU A 140 -2.16 -8.11 9.02
C LEU A 140 -0.97 -8.38 9.96
N GLN A 141 -0.17 -9.42 9.73
CA GLN A 141 0.97 -9.77 10.58
C GLN A 141 1.97 -8.63 10.75
N ALA A 142 2.68 -8.62 11.87
CA ALA A 142 3.75 -7.69 12.16
C ALA A 142 4.90 -7.74 11.13
N ARG A 143 5.75 -6.73 11.11
CA ARG A 143 6.97 -6.72 10.28
C ARG A 143 7.94 -7.85 10.62
N THR A 144 7.88 -8.35 11.84
CA THR A 144 8.66 -9.50 12.33
C THR A 144 8.10 -10.85 11.87
N GLY A 145 6.94 -10.86 11.23
CA GLY A 145 6.21 -12.09 10.87
C GLY A 145 5.26 -12.56 11.97
N ALA A 146 5.27 -11.96 13.16
CA ALA A 146 4.37 -12.35 14.24
C ALA A 146 2.92 -12.12 13.83
N VAL A 147 2.09 -13.15 14.01
CA VAL A 147 0.64 -13.14 13.76
C VAL A 147 -0.08 -12.96 15.11
N HIS A 148 -1.14 -12.17 15.09
CA HIS A 148 -1.99 -11.95 16.25
C HIS A 148 -3.46 -12.06 15.84
N MET A 149 -4.29 -12.40 16.79
CA MET A 149 -5.74 -12.45 16.62
C MET A 149 -6.28 -11.05 16.28
N ILE A 150 -7.07 -10.96 15.21
CA ILE A 150 -7.67 -9.69 14.77
C ILE A 150 -9.12 -9.64 15.21
N HIS A 151 -9.50 -8.48 15.75
CA HIS A 151 -10.87 -8.27 16.21
C HIS A 151 -11.89 -8.51 15.08
N PRO A 152 -12.97 -9.29 15.29
CA PRO A 152 -13.93 -9.66 14.23
C PRO A 152 -14.55 -8.45 13.52
N ARG A 153 -14.83 -7.37 14.24
CA ARG A 153 -15.37 -6.13 13.65
C ARG A 153 -14.37 -5.45 12.71
N LEU A 154 -13.06 -5.55 12.97
CA LEU A 154 -12.05 -5.03 12.05
C LEU A 154 -12.02 -5.81 10.74
N VAL A 155 -12.22 -7.13 10.79
CA VAL A 155 -12.31 -7.97 9.59
C VAL A 155 -13.49 -7.53 8.70
N ARG A 156 -14.61 -7.10 9.28
CA ARG A 156 -15.79 -6.63 8.56
C ARG A 156 -15.61 -5.27 7.88
N VAL A 157 -14.63 -4.49 8.28
CA VAL A 157 -14.32 -3.20 7.63
C VAL A 157 -13.88 -3.41 6.18
N PHE A 158 -13.15 -4.47 5.87
CA PHE A 158 -12.61 -4.70 4.52
C PHE A 158 -13.70 -4.87 3.45
N PRO A 159 -14.71 -5.75 3.59
CA PRO A 159 -15.79 -5.83 2.61
C PRO A 159 -16.58 -4.52 2.52
N THR A 160 -16.84 -3.84 3.63
CA THR A 160 -17.52 -2.54 3.64
C THR A 160 -16.79 -1.48 2.82
N LEU A 161 -15.46 -1.41 2.94
CA LEU A 161 -14.65 -0.53 2.11
C LEU A 161 -14.58 -1.00 0.65
N SER A 162 -14.44 -2.30 0.41
CA SER A 162 -14.39 -2.87 -0.93
C SER A 162 -15.66 -2.56 -1.70
N ASP A 163 -16.82 -2.81 -1.10
CA ASP A 163 -18.12 -2.56 -1.71
C ASP A 163 -18.34 -1.06 -1.98
N ARG A 164 -17.94 -0.20 -1.04
CA ARG A 164 -18.05 1.25 -1.20
C ARG A 164 -17.20 1.81 -2.33
N PHE A 165 -16.03 1.20 -2.57
CA PHE A 165 -15.05 1.69 -3.55
C PHE A 165 -14.91 0.77 -4.78
N GLY A 166 -15.93 -0.03 -5.11
CA GLY A 166 -16.02 -0.79 -6.35
C GLY A 166 -14.98 -1.91 -6.46
N GLY A 167 -14.66 -2.62 -5.37
CA GLY A 167 -13.74 -3.77 -5.38
C GLY A 167 -12.27 -3.43 -5.52
N ARG A 168 -11.90 -2.14 -5.46
CA ARG A 168 -10.52 -1.68 -5.60
C ARG A 168 -9.61 -2.30 -4.56
N ARG A 169 -8.34 -2.49 -4.91
CA ARG A 169 -7.34 -3.04 -4.00
C ARG A 169 -7.19 -2.17 -2.75
N ILE A 170 -7.30 -2.82 -1.59
CA ILE A 170 -7.05 -2.20 -0.30
C ILE A 170 -5.61 -2.50 0.09
N MET A 171 -4.80 -1.45 0.18
CA MET A 171 -3.39 -1.54 0.51
C MET A 171 -3.21 -1.48 2.03
N VAL A 172 -2.84 -2.59 2.63
CA VAL A 172 -2.51 -2.68 4.06
C VAL A 172 -1.07 -2.22 4.29
N LEU A 173 -0.89 -1.10 4.95
CA LEU A 173 0.42 -0.54 5.29
C LEU A 173 0.93 -1.07 6.63
N SER A 174 0.02 -1.20 7.61
CA SER A 174 0.35 -1.73 8.94
C SER A 174 -0.89 -2.40 9.54
N GLY A 175 -0.72 -3.58 10.09
CA GLY A 175 -1.70 -4.29 10.90
C GLY A 175 -1.21 -4.43 12.33
N TYR A 176 -1.01 -5.67 12.79
CA TYR A 176 -0.49 -5.95 14.12
C TYR A 176 0.90 -5.36 14.36
N ARG A 177 1.07 -4.70 15.49
CA ARG A 177 2.34 -4.16 15.98
C ARG A 177 2.53 -4.62 17.44
N PRO A 178 3.40 -5.61 17.71
CA PRO A 178 3.61 -6.09 19.06
C PRO A 178 4.14 -4.96 19.97
N HIS A 179 3.75 -5.00 21.23
CA HIS A 179 4.29 -4.11 22.26
C HIS A 179 5.82 -4.20 22.31
N ARG A 180 6.51 -3.07 22.34
CA ARG A 180 7.98 -3.00 22.46
C ARG A 180 8.50 -3.04 23.88
N GLY A 181 7.60 -3.15 24.87
CA GLY A 181 7.97 -3.25 26.28
C GLY A 181 8.41 -1.92 26.89
N GLY A 182 7.49 -1.19 27.45
CA GLY A 182 7.68 -0.04 28.33
C GLY A 182 6.47 0.01 29.25
N ARG A 183 6.67 0.33 30.55
CA ARG A 183 5.57 0.39 31.54
C ARG A 183 4.56 1.49 31.24
N ASP A 184 4.95 2.48 30.44
CA ASP A 184 4.17 3.70 30.17
C ASP A 184 3.70 3.83 28.71
N GLU A 185 3.82 2.76 27.88
CA GLU A 185 3.33 2.81 26.51
C GLU A 185 1.81 2.58 26.52
N PRO A 186 0.98 3.57 26.10
CA PRO A 186 -0.47 3.41 26.03
C PRO A 186 -0.78 2.17 25.19
N ARG A 187 -1.78 1.40 25.59
CA ARG A 187 -2.21 0.18 24.89
C ARG A 187 -2.56 0.52 23.45
N ASN A 188 -1.60 0.37 22.56
CA ASN A 188 -1.76 0.68 21.14
C ASN A 188 -2.76 -0.32 20.53
N ARG A 189 -3.82 0.17 19.91
CA ARG A 189 -4.87 -0.66 19.27
C ARG A 189 -4.30 -1.61 18.21
N HIS A 190 -3.21 -1.26 17.56
CA HIS A 190 -2.47 -2.20 16.70
C HIS A 190 -1.89 -3.39 17.46
N ALA A 191 -1.45 -3.19 18.71
CA ALA A 191 -0.91 -4.27 19.54
C ALA A 191 -2.00 -5.21 20.06
N LEU A 192 -3.25 -4.76 20.08
CA LEU A 192 -4.40 -5.56 20.45
C LEU A 192 -5.07 -6.26 19.24
N GLY A 193 -4.61 -6.00 18.02
CA GLY A 193 -5.26 -6.49 16.80
C GLY A 193 -6.56 -5.77 16.45
N TYR A 194 -6.75 -4.55 16.94
CA TYR A 194 -7.96 -3.74 16.77
C TYR A 194 -7.81 -2.64 15.72
N ALA A 195 -6.62 -2.46 15.13
CA ALA A 195 -6.35 -1.38 14.19
C ALA A 195 -5.63 -1.82 12.93
N VAL A 196 -5.85 -1.07 11.85
CA VAL A 196 -5.16 -1.18 10.57
C VAL A 196 -4.89 0.20 9.99
N ASP A 197 -3.70 0.38 9.40
CA ASP A 197 -3.38 1.52 8.56
C ASP A 197 -3.48 1.09 7.10
N LEU A 198 -4.33 1.74 6.33
CA LEU A 198 -4.62 1.34 4.96
C LEU A 198 -4.84 2.53 4.02
N ARG A 199 -4.90 2.22 2.75
CA ARG A 199 -5.44 3.09 1.70
C ARG A 199 -6.11 2.24 0.63
N VAL A 200 -7.01 2.85 -0.13
CA VAL A 200 -7.66 2.21 -1.28
C VAL A 200 -6.99 2.72 -2.55
N GLU A 201 -6.57 1.83 -3.44
CA GLU A 201 -5.87 2.19 -4.66
C GLU A 201 -6.72 3.08 -5.56
N GLY A 202 -6.13 4.19 -6.01
CA GLY A 202 -6.83 5.17 -6.86
C GLY A 202 -7.96 5.96 -6.16
N VAL A 203 -8.09 5.87 -4.84
CA VAL A 203 -9.05 6.67 -4.05
C VAL A 203 -8.31 7.70 -3.22
N ALA A 204 -8.79 8.93 -3.17
CA ALA A 204 -8.23 9.95 -2.30
C ALA A 204 -8.37 9.54 -0.83
N LEU A 205 -7.29 9.71 -0.03
CA LEU A 205 -7.32 9.38 1.41
C LEU A 205 -8.49 10.02 2.14
N ARG A 206 -8.77 11.29 1.80
CA ARG A 206 -9.86 12.02 2.40
C ARG A 206 -11.21 11.36 2.15
N ALA A 207 -11.44 10.82 0.95
CA ALA A 207 -12.68 10.11 0.63
C ALA A 207 -12.82 8.80 1.43
N VAL A 208 -11.71 8.07 1.65
CA VAL A 208 -11.69 6.88 2.50
C VAL A 208 -11.96 7.25 3.95
N TRP A 209 -11.32 8.32 4.45
CA TRP A 209 -11.50 8.82 5.81
C TRP A 209 -12.91 9.35 6.06
N GLU A 210 -13.48 10.13 5.14
CA GLU A 210 -14.84 10.64 5.22
C GLU A 210 -15.86 9.51 5.26
N TYR A 211 -15.65 8.46 4.46
CA TYR A 211 -16.52 7.29 4.51
C TYR A 211 -16.35 6.50 5.82
N CYS A 212 -15.11 6.29 6.30
CA CYS A 212 -14.87 5.64 7.58
C CYS A 212 -15.68 6.29 8.70
N ARG A 213 -15.72 7.62 8.76
CA ARG A 213 -16.46 8.40 9.77
C ARG A 213 -17.97 8.19 9.75
N THR A 214 -18.53 7.66 8.69
CA THR A 214 -19.96 7.32 8.62
C THR A 214 -20.28 5.94 9.20
N LEU A 215 -19.23 5.14 9.47
CA LEU A 215 -19.38 3.79 10.00
C LEU A 215 -19.43 3.83 11.54
N PRO A 216 -20.35 3.08 12.16
CA PRO A 216 -20.49 3.08 13.60
C PRO A 216 -19.32 2.40 14.30
N ASN A 217 -18.99 2.90 15.49
CA ASN A 217 -18.06 2.27 16.41
C ASN A 217 -16.64 2.05 15.83
N LEU A 218 -16.18 3.01 15.01
CA LEU A 218 -14.82 3.05 14.47
C LEU A 218 -14.12 4.34 14.85
N GLY A 219 -12.81 4.23 15.04
CA GLY A 219 -11.88 5.35 15.05
C GLY A 219 -11.29 5.55 13.66
N CYS A 220 -11.24 6.79 13.16
CA CYS A 220 -10.81 7.13 11.82
C CYS A 220 -9.77 8.24 11.86
N GLY A 221 -8.49 7.90 11.68
CA GLY A 221 -7.36 8.83 11.65
C GLY A 221 -6.87 9.10 10.23
N LEU A 222 -6.78 10.37 9.82
CA LEU A 222 -6.23 10.76 8.52
C LEU A 222 -4.76 11.15 8.64
N SER A 223 -3.86 10.40 8.04
CA SER A 223 -2.43 10.72 7.94
C SER A 223 -2.05 11.13 6.53
N THR A 224 -2.01 12.43 6.26
CA THR A 224 -1.59 12.95 4.95
C THR A 224 -0.10 12.77 4.73
N ARG A 225 0.74 12.98 5.77
CA ARG A 225 2.18 12.76 5.72
C ARG A 225 2.52 11.28 5.56
N GLY A 226 1.85 10.40 6.32
CA GLY A 226 2.06 8.95 6.25
C GLY A 226 1.37 8.30 5.05
N ASN A 227 0.50 9.03 4.35
CA ASN A 227 -0.26 8.58 3.19
C ASN A 227 -1.12 7.34 3.47
N PHE A 228 -1.88 7.37 4.58
CA PHE A 228 -2.82 6.32 4.98
C PHE A 228 -4.01 6.86 5.77
N VAL A 229 -5.03 6.02 5.87
CA VAL A 229 -6.11 6.17 6.84
C VAL A 229 -5.92 5.10 7.90
N HIS A 230 -5.88 5.52 9.17
CA HIS A 230 -5.95 4.64 10.33
C HIS A 230 -7.41 4.31 10.61
N ILE A 231 -7.71 3.03 10.79
CA ILE A 231 -9.05 2.55 11.19
C ILE A 231 -8.89 1.63 12.37
N ASP A 232 -9.62 1.89 13.43
CA ASP A 232 -9.65 1.02 14.61
C ASP A 232 -11.08 0.77 15.12
N VAL A 233 -11.25 -0.33 15.85
CA VAL A 233 -12.53 -0.71 16.49
C VAL A 233 -12.66 -0.03 17.84
N ARG A 234 -13.82 0.60 18.08
CA ARG A 234 -14.16 1.31 19.32
C ARG A 234 -15.60 1.04 19.74
N THR A 235 -15.97 1.44 20.94
CA THR A 235 -17.35 1.53 21.42
C THR A 235 -18.01 2.78 20.88
N GLU A 236 -17.29 3.91 20.89
CA GLU A 236 -17.76 5.19 20.37
C GLU A 236 -16.95 5.63 19.14
N PRO A 237 -17.60 6.19 18.11
CA PRO A 237 -16.90 6.68 16.94
C PRO A 237 -16.03 7.90 17.29
N ALA A 238 -14.83 7.93 16.71
CA ALA A 238 -13.90 9.05 16.85
C ALA A 238 -13.20 9.36 15.53
N SER A 239 -12.81 10.61 15.31
CA SER A 239 -12.05 10.97 14.13
C SER A 239 -11.00 12.04 14.42
N TRP A 240 -9.82 11.93 13.81
CA TRP A 240 -8.71 12.85 13.99
C TRP A 240 -7.81 12.91 12.76
N THR A 241 -6.87 13.86 12.77
CA THR A 241 -5.78 13.94 11.79
C THR A 241 -4.48 13.55 12.47
N ILE A 242 -3.65 12.71 11.82
CA ILE A 242 -2.37 12.25 12.34
C ILE A 242 -1.25 13.17 11.85
N GLY A 243 -0.49 13.74 12.81
CA GLY A 243 0.62 14.66 12.53
C GLY A 243 0.24 16.13 12.44
N GLY A 244 -0.95 16.53 12.91
CA GLY A 244 -1.32 17.88 13.25
C GLY A 244 -0.79 18.28 14.65
N ARG A 245 -0.63 19.60 14.91
CA ARG A 245 -0.11 20.08 16.20
C ARG A 245 -1.09 19.97 17.38
N ASP A 246 -2.36 19.60 17.09
CA ASP A 246 -3.47 19.56 18.06
C ASP A 246 -4.14 18.17 18.03
N GLU A 247 -3.43 17.14 18.48
CA GLU A 247 -3.99 15.78 18.50
C GLU A 247 -4.41 15.39 19.91
N PRO A 248 -5.74 15.23 20.20
CA PRO A 248 -6.17 14.61 21.44
C PRO A 248 -5.81 13.11 21.39
N THR A 249 -5.04 12.66 22.37
CA THR A 249 -4.80 11.23 22.62
C THR A 249 -6.14 10.58 22.96
N PRO A 250 -6.53 9.47 22.28
CA PRO A 250 -7.77 8.77 22.61
C PRO A 250 -7.78 8.30 24.06
N ALA A 251 -8.88 8.52 24.77
CA ALA A 251 -9.02 8.17 26.19
C ALA A 251 -8.85 6.64 26.40
N GLU A 252 -8.17 6.26 27.50
CA GLU A 252 -7.85 4.87 27.84
C GLU A 252 -9.07 4.01 28.24
N ASP A 253 -10.19 4.63 28.61
CA ASP A 253 -11.38 3.93 29.10
C ASP A 253 -12.09 3.07 28.04
N ASP A 254 -12.00 3.45 26.76
CA ASP A 254 -12.56 2.71 25.61
C ASP A 254 -11.98 1.29 25.42
N LEU A 255 -10.84 0.96 26.06
CA LEU A 255 -10.16 -0.31 25.83
C LEU A 255 -10.69 -1.45 26.70
N ARG A 256 -11.34 -1.14 27.81
CA ARG A 256 -11.84 -2.16 28.75
C ARG A 256 -13.10 -2.84 28.22
N GLU A 257 -14.06 -2.09 27.71
CA GLU A 257 -15.33 -2.64 27.20
C GLU A 257 -15.14 -3.52 25.96
N VAL A 258 -14.25 -3.10 25.03
CA VAL A 258 -14.01 -3.87 23.79
C VAL A 258 -13.26 -5.19 24.05
N SER A 259 -12.51 -5.28 25.16
CA SER A 259 -11.80 -6.50 25.55
C SER A 259 -12.73 -7.58 26.10
N GLU A 260 -13.86 -7.18 26.67
CA GLU A 260 -14.85 -8.10 27.24
C GLU A 260 -15.72 -8.75 26.16
N GLU A 261 -16.03 -7.99 25.09
CA GLU A 261 -16.79 -8.49 23.92
C GLU A 261 -15.99 -9.50 23.05
N ALA A 262 -14.67 -9.55 23.19
CA ALA A 262 -13.79 -10.44 22.42
C ALA A 262 -13.48 -11.77 23.10
N ARG A 263 -14.00 -12.04 24.31
CA ARG A 263 -13.85 -13.36 24.94
C ARG A 263 -14.76 -14.38 24.23
N PRO A 264 -14.23 -15.52 23.77
CA PRO A 264 -15.06 -16.60 23.29
C PRO A 264 -15.81 -17.21 24.49
N GLU A 265 -17.12 -17.47 24.32
CA GLU A 265 -17.87 -18.37 25.18
C GLU A 265 -17.34 -19.80 25.11
#